data_d264e848dd6c8310e592eecf4cf684dc
#
_entry.id   d264e848dd6c8310e592eecf4cf684dc
#
_cell.length_a   1.000
_cell.length_b   1.000
_cell.length_c   1.000
_cell.angle_alpha   90.00
_cell.angle_beta   90.00
_cell.angle_gamma   90.00
#
_symmetry.space_group_name_H-M   'P 1'
#
loop_
_entity.id
_entity.type
_entity.pdbx_description
1 polymer ?
#
loop_
_entity_poly.entity_id
_entity_poly.type
_entity_poly.pdbx_seq_one_letter_code
_entity_poly.pdbx_strand_id
1 'polypeptide(L)'
;MSGEERPAVRQVASRVVYENPWMVVREDEVERLDGSRGIYGVIDKPDFVLVIPVEGDGFHLVEEYRYPIGRRTWNFPQGSAPGRREADPEELARRELAEETGLRAGTLRRIGYLNCSHGMSGQGFNVFVASDLEAGEADREPEEQDMRQKWVSREEFRALVRDGRITDDSTLAAYALLTMEPDG
;
A
#
# COMPACT_ATOMS: atom_id res chain seq x y z
N MET A 1 -31.85 19.01 3.02
CA MET A 1 -30.89 19.70 2.14
C MET A 1 -29.54 19.60 2.84
N SER A 2 -28.71 18.64 2.42
CA SER A 2 -27.32 18.53 2.88
C SER A 2 -26.55 19.68 2.24
N GLY A 3 -26.28 20.75 3.03
CA GLY A 3 -25.37 21.79 2.58
C GLY A 3 -24.01 21.15 2.33
N GLU A 4 -23.51 21.21 1.12
CA GLU A 4 -22.12 20.86 0.83
C GLU A 4 -21.24 21.78 1.68
N GLU A 5 -20.54 21.19 2.63
CA GLU A 5 -19.63 21.91 3.49
C GLU A 5 -18.46 22.43 2.64
N ARG A 6 -18.27 23.75 2.61
CA ARG A 6 -17.18 24.35 1.82
C ARG A 6 -15.84 23.81 2.30
N PRO A 7 -14.99 23.30 1.41
CA PRO A 7 -13.70 22.76 1.82
C PRO A 7 -12.85 23.83 2.52
N ALA A 8 -12.19 23.44 3.61
CA ALA A 8 -11.39 24.33 4.43
C ALA A 8 -10.18 24.93 3.69
N VAL A 9 -9.73 24.24 2.63
CA VAL A 9 -8.66 24.66 1.74
C VAL A 9 -9.10 24.44 0.30
N ARG A 10 -8.94 25.44 -0.55
CA ARG A 10 -9.32 25.40 -1.96
C ARG A 10 -8.06 25.60 -2.83
N GLN A 11 -7.86 24.77 -3.82
CA GLN A 11 -6.84 24.96 -4.85
C GLN A 11 -7.17 26.17 -5.70
N VAL A 12 -6.20 27.02 -5.96
CA VAL A 12 -6.30 28.23 -6.79
C VAL A 12 -5.54 28.06 -8.09
N ALA A 13 -4.32 27.53 -8.01
CA ALA A 13 -3.47 27.20 -9.13
C ALA A 13 -2.66 25.95 -8.79
N SER A 14 -2.08 25.35 -9.80
CA SER A 14 -1.20 24.16 -9.65
C SER A 14 -0.09 24.21 -10.70
N ARG A 15 1.10 23.76 -10.32
CA ARG A 15 2.20 23.53 -11.25
C ARG A 15 2.90 22.22 -10.94
N VAL A 16 3.24 21.45 -11.96
CA VAL A 16 4.13 20.29 -11.83
C VAL A 16 5.56 20.79 -11.61
N VAL A 17 6.19 20.27 -10.56
CA VAL A 17 7.58 20.62 -10.22
C VAL A 17 8.56 19.47 -10.49
N TYR A 18 8.07 18.22 -10.51
CA TYR A 18 8.83 17.04 -10.90
C TYR A 18 7.89 15.94 -11.40
N GLU A 19 8.33 15.19 -12.38
CA GLU A 19 7.59 14.05 -12.92
C GLU A 19 8.52 12.92 -13.35
N ASN A 20 8.09 11.68 -13.11
CA ASN A 20 8.73 10.47 -13.60
C ASN A 20 7.66 9.37 -13.86
N PRO A 21 8.01 8.16 -14.34
CA PRO A 21 7.03 7.10 -14.59
C PRO A 21 6.21 6.67 -13.37
N TRP A 22 6.69 6.88 -12.15
CA TRP A 22 6.06 6.39 -10.91
C TRP A 22 5.27 7.45 -10.15
N MET A 23 5.57 8.76 -10.33
CA MET A 23 4.92 9.83 -9.57
C MET A 23 4.98 11.18 -10.27
N VAL A 24 4.05 12.05 -9.89
CA VAL A 24 4.09 13.48 -10.17
C VAL A 24 4.19 14.24 -8.86
N VAL A 25 5.08 15.21 -8.76
CA VAL A 25 5.13 16.17 -7.66
C VAL A 25 4.64 17.52 -8.18
N ARG A 26 3.61 18.07 -7.55
CA ARG A 26 3.05 19.36 -7.88
C ARG A 26 3.07 20.30 -6.67
N GLU A 27 3.15 21.58 -6.94
CA GLU A 27 2.94 22.64 -5.97
C GLU A 27 1.64 23.35 -6.30
N ASP A 28 0.72 23.38 -5.32
CA ASP A 28 -0.56 24.05 -5.44
C ASP A 28 -0.55 25.36 -4.67
N GLU A 29 -1.02 26.43 -5.31
CA GLU A 29 -1.46 27.61 -4.57
C GLU A 29 -2.83 27.33 -3.97
N VAL A 30 -2.98 27.60 -2.69
CA VAL A 30 -4.22 27.32 -1.95
C VAL A 30 -4.75 28.57 -1.26
N GLU A 31 -6.08 28.60 -1.09
CA GLU A 31 -6.77 29.62 -0.33
C GLU A 31 -7.55 28.96 0.81
N ARG A 32 -7.41 29.50 2.02
CA ARG A 32 -8.10 29.04 3.23
C ARG A 32 -9.43 29.78 3.42
N LEU A 33 -10.23 29.32 4.39
CA LEU A 33 -11.55 29.92 4.68
C LEU A 33 -11.51 31.42 5.05
N ASP A 34 -10.40 31.84 5.66
CA ASP A 34 -10.16 33.25 6.03
C ASP A 34 -9.64 34.11 4.87
N GLY A 35 -9.53 33.55 3.66
CA GLY A 35 -8.99 34.18 2.48
C GLY A 35 -7.46 34.24 2.41
N SER A 36 -6.74 33.73 3.42
CA SER A 36 -5.28 33.68 3.39
C SER A 36 -4.79 32.72 2.31
N ARG A 37 -3.66 33.07 1.68
CA ARG A 37 -2.99 32.27 0.65
C ARG A 37 -1.86 31.45 1.23
N GLY A 38 -1.56 30.34 0.60
CA GLY A 38 -0.44 29.46 0.94
C GLY A 38 -0.07 28.56 -0.22
N ILE A 39 0.91 27.69 0.01
CA ILE A 39 1.32 26.64 -0.92
C ILE A 39 1.10 25.27 -0.27
N TYR A 40 0.86 24.25 -1.11
CA TYR A 40 0.74 22.87 -0.71
C TYR A 40 1.57 22.00 -1.69
N GLY A 41 2.54 21.24 -1.18
CA GLY A 41 3.26 20.25 -1.96
C GLY A 41 2.47 18.94 -1.98
N VAL A 42 2.20 18.41 -3.16
CA VAL A 42 1.42 17.20 -3.33
C VAL A 42 2.19 16.20 -4.19
N ILE A 43 2.17 14.94 -3.75
CA ILE A 43 2.72 13.80 -4.51
C ILE A 43 1.54 12.98 -5.04
N ASP A 44 1.38 12.99 -6.36
CA ASP A 44 0.37 12.17 -7.04
C ASP A 44 1.00 10.84 -7.46
N LYS A 45 0.46 9.75 -6.92
CA LYS A 45 0.78 8.36 -7.25
C LYS A 45 -0.53 7.59 -7.44
N PRO A 46 -0.54 6.55 -8.28
CA PRO A 46 -1.70 5.65 -8.34
C PRO A 46 -1.89 4.92 -7.02
N ASP A 47 -3.12 4.54 -6.73
CA ASP A 47 -3.41 3.62 -5.64
C ASP A 47 -2.68 2.30 -5.85
N PHE A 48 -2.41 1.62 -4.75
CA PHE A 48 -1.83 0.29 -4.77
C PHE A 48 -2.72 -0.73 -4.06
N VAL A 49 -2.32 -1.97 -4.06
CA VAL A 49 -2.96 -3.04 -3.31
C VAL A 49 -1.97 -3.63 -2.30
N LEU A 50 -2.50 -4.10 -1.19
CA LEU A 50 -1.76 -4.86 -0.20
C LEU A 50 -2.53 -6.15 0.07
N VAL A 51 -1.83 -7.28 0.04
CA VAL A 51 -2.41 -8.60 0.25
C VAL A 51 -1.85 -9.21 1.53
N ILE A 52 -2.73 -9.67 2.42
CA ILE A 52 -2.38 -10.43 3.61
C ILE A 52 -2.58 -11.92 3.29
N PRO A 53 -1.52 -12.68 2.95
CA PRO A 53 -1.64 -14.10 2.64
C PRO A 53 -1.66 -14.90 3.94
N VAL A 54 -2.81 -15.48 4.27
CA VAL A 54 -3.04 -16.24 5.49
C VAL A 54 -2.93 -17.73 5.21
N GLU A 55 -2.09 -18.44 5.97
CA GLU A 55 -1.98 -19.89 5.95
C GLU A 55 -1.84 -20.42 7.37
N GLY A 56 -2.81 -21.24 7.81
CA GLY A 56 -2.84 -21.75 9.18
C GLY A 56 -2.89 -20.61 10.22
N ASP A 57 -1.96 -20.63 11.17
CA ASP A 57 -1.84 -19.57 12.20
C ASP A 57 -0.74 -18.55 11.82
N GLY A 58 -0.61 -18.21 10.56
CA GLY A 58 0.46 -17.31 10.14
C GLY A 58 0.20 -16.60 8.82
N PHE A 59 1.27 -15.98 8.35
CA PHE A 59 1.29 -15.13 7.15
C PHE A 59 2.50 -15.41 6.29
N HIS A 60 2.38 -15.22 4.99
CA HIS A 60 3.54 -15.09 4.11
C HIS A 60 3.93 -13.62 4.00
N LEU A 61 5.22 -13.36 4.19
CA LEU A 61 5.84 -12.04 4.07
C LEU A 61 6.88 -12.06 2.97
N VAL A 62 7.18 -10.87 2.46
CA VAL A 62 8.31 -10.62 1.57
C VAL A 62 9.30 -9.67 2.23
N GLU A 63 10.60 -9.87 1.97
CA GLU A 63 11.67 -8.98 2.43
C GLU A 63 12.41 -8.43 1.22
N GLU A 64 12.47 -7.11 1.13
CA GLU A 64 13.17 -6.41 0.06
C GLU A 64 14.07 -5.29 0.60
N TYR A 65 15.01 -4.83 -0.22
CA TYR A 65 15.82 -3.66 0.09
C TYR A 65 15.08 -2.39 -0.32
N ARG A 66 14.71 -1.57 0.65
CA ARG A 66 14.06 -0.28 0.41
C ARG A 66 15.12 0.83 0.33
N TYR A 67 15.44 1.24 -0.89
CA TYR A 67 16.46 2.25 -1.16
C TYR A 67 16.31 3.54 -0.33
N PRO A 68 15.09 4.14 -0.17
CA PRO A 68 14.95 5.40 0.58
C PRO A 68 15.31 5.29 2.06
N ILE A 69 15.17 4.12 2.67
CA ILE A 69 15.51 3.87 4.08
C ILE A 69 16.84 3.14 4.25
N GLY A 70 17.51 2.77 3.15
CA GLY A 70 18.85 2.18 3.15
C GLY A 70 18.97 0.81 3.80
N ARG A 71 17.87 0.05 3.91
CA ARG A 71 17.85 -1.25 4.58
C ARG A 71 16.77 -2.19 4.04
N ARG A 72 16.89 -3.47 4.38
CA ARG A 72 15.83 -4.46 4.15
C ARG A 72 14.75 -4.37 5.23
N THR A 73 13.51 -4.61 4.84
CA THR A 73 12.35 -4.70 5.74
C THR A 73 11.40 -5.79 5.24
N TRP A 74 10.71 -6.41 6.18
CA TRP A 74 9.62 -7.34 5.89
C TRP A 74 8.31 -6.59 5.74
N ASN A 75 7.49 -6.98 4.79
CA ASN A 75 6.16 -6.42 4.54
C ASN A 75 5.22 -7.49 3.95
N PHE A 76 3.94 -7.20 3.93
CA PHE A 76 3.01 -7.96 3.11
C PHE A 76 3.23 -7.64 1.63
N PRO A 77 2.96 -8.61 0.71
CA PRO A 77 2.97 -8.36 -0.73
C PRO A 77 2.12 -7.14 -1.10
N GLN A 78 2.68 -6.23 -1.91
CA GLN A 78 2.01 -4.99 -2.25
C GLN A 78 2.62 -4.32 -3.48
N GLY A 79 1.77 -3.79 -4.34
CA GLY A 79 2.24 -3.05 -5.49
C GLY A 79 1.16 -2.27 -6.22
N SER A 80 1.56 -1.48 -7.19
CA SER A 80 0.69 -0.64 -8.02
C SER A 80 0.80 -1.02 -9.48
N ALA A 81 -0.25 -0.73 -10.25
CA ALA A 81 -0.21 -0.96 -11.69
C ALA A 81 0.91 -0.13 -12.36
N PRO A 82 1.67 -0.72 -13.30
CA PRO A 82 2.79 -0.04 -13.95
C PRO A 82 2.32 1.16 -14.79
N GLY A 83 3.18 2.19 -14.86
CA GLY A 83 2.95 3.36 -15.69
C GLY A 83 1.80 4.24 -15.23
N ARG A 84 1.48 4.24 -13.95
CA ARG A 84 0.41 5.05 -13.33
C ARG A 84 -0.99 4.78 -13.92
N ARG A 85 -1.24 3.54 -14.35
CA ARG A 85 -2.53 3.13 -14.91
C ARG A 85 -3.50 2.75 -13.79
N GLU A 86 -4.78 2.99 -14.03
CA GLU A 86 -5.82 2.37 -13.23
C GLU A 86 -5.90 0.87 -13.55
N ALA A 87 -6.09 0.06 -12.52
CA ALA A 87 -6.31 -1.39 -12.64
C ALA A 87 -7.44 -1.79 -11.71
N ASP A 88 -8.12 -2.89 -12.04
CA ASP A 88 -9.04 -3.51 -11.09
C ASP A 88 -8.26 -3.95 -9.84
N PRO A 89 -8.66 -3.53 -8.64
CA PRO A 89 -7.89 -3.82 -7.43
C PRO A 89 -7.80 -5.32 -7.11
N GLU A 90 -8.81 -6.12 -7.42
CA GLU A 90 -8.78 -7.56 -7.16
C GLU A 90 -7.83 -8.28 -8.13
N GLU A 91 -7.88 -7.94 -9.41
CA GLU A 91 -6.96 -8.47 -10.42
C GLU A 91 -5.51 -8.09 -10.09
N LEU A 92 -5.29 -6.84 -9.69
CA LEU A 92 -3.97 -6.36 -9.26
C LEU A 92 -3.47 -7.13 -8.03
N ALA A 93 -4.31 -7.33 -7.02
CA ALA A 93 -3.94 -8.07 -5.81
C ALA A 93 -3.55 -9.53 -6.09
N ARG A 94 -4.26 -10.20 -7.00
CA ARG A 94 -3.93 -11.57 -7.42
C ARG A 94 -2.59 -11.61 -8.15
N ARG A 95 -2.33 -10.61 -8.98
CA ARG A 95 -1.07 -10.49 -9.71
C ARG A 95 0.11 -10.25 -8.77
N GLU A 96 0.04 -9.24 -7.92
CA GLU A 96 1.12 -8.90 -6.96
C GLU A 96 1.44 -10.08 -6.03
N LEU A 97 0.41 -10.77 -5.51
CA LEU A 97 0.61 -11.98 -4.71
C LEU A 97 1.40 -13.04 -5.48
N ALA A 98 1.02 -13.30 -6.74
CA ALA A 98 1.68 -14.31 -7.56
C ALA A 98 3.10 -13.90 -7.98
N GLU A 99 3.33 -12.65 -8.37
CA GLU A 99 4.62 -12.12 -8.80
C GLU A 99 5.64 -12.15 -7.67
N GLU A 100 5.31 -11.61 -6.51
CA GLU A 100 6.25 -11.50 -5.39
C GLU A 100 6.47 -12.83 -4.65
N THR A 101 5.43 -13.65 -4.51
CA THR A 101 5.48 -14.86 -3.65
C THR A 101 5.34 -16.18 -4.39
N GLY A 102 4.84 -16.19 -5.61
CA GLY A 102 4.43 -17.40 -6.33
C GLY A 102 3.12 -18.02 -5.81
N LEU A 103 2.49 -17.44 -4.81
CA LEU A 103 1.23 -17.96 -4.25
C LEU A 103 0.03 -17.50 -5.07
N ARG A 104 -0.95 -18.38 -5.21
CA ARG A 104 -2.26 -18.09 -5.81
C ARG A 104 -3.36 -18.27 -4.78
N ALA A 105 -4.22 -17.26 -4.64
CA ALA A 105 -5.34 -17.32 -3.70
C ALA A 105 -6.55 -18.01 -4.32
N GLY A 106 -7.04 -19.06 -3.69
CA GLY A 106 -8.36 -19.62 -3.97
C GLY A 106 -9.46 -18.63 -3.56
N THR A 107 -9.30 -18.04 -2.38
CA THR A 107 -10.19 -16.99 -1.87
C THR A 107 -9.42 -15.68 -1.70
N LEU A 108 -9.99 -14.58 -2.22
CA LEU A 108 -9.46 -13.23 -2.04
C LEU A 108 -10.61 -12.31 -1.58
N ARG A 109 -10.45 -11.68 -0.42
CA ARG A 109 -11.49 -10.87 0.20
C ARG A 109 -10.95 -9.48 0.56
N ARG A 110 -11.56 -8.45 -0.02
CA ARG A 110 -11.24 -7.06 0.35
C ARG A 110 -11.78 -6.75 1.74
N ILE A 111 -10.92 -6.21 2.61
CA ILE A 111 -11.27 -5.86 4.00
C ILE A 111 -11.25 -4.34 4.26
N GLY A 112 -10.70 -3.55 3.36
CA GLY A 112 -10.73 -2.11 3.54
C GLY A 112 -9.96 -1.33 2.48
N TYR A 113 -9.97 -0.01 2.69
CA TYR A 113 -9.19 0.97 1.94
C TYR A 113 -8.60 1.98 2.91
N LEU A 114 -7.33 2.28 2.77
CA LEU A 114 -6.60 3.22 3.62
C LEU A 114 -5.86 4.24 2.75
N ASN A 115 -5.57 5.41 3.32
CA ASN A 115 -4.76 6.42 2.66
C ASN A 115 -3.32 6.38 3.17
N CYS A 116 -2.36 6.41 2.26
CA CYS A 116 -0.94 6.48 2.55
C CYS A 116 -0.49 7.95 2.58
N SER A 117 0.20 8.37 3.65
CA SER A 117 0.77 9.73 3.77
C SER A 117 -0.22 10.85 3.42
N HIS A 118 -1.47 10.78 3.90
CA HIS A 118 -2.58 11.66 3.52
C HIS A 118 -2.34 13.16 3.76
N GLY A 119 -1.25 13.53 4.44
CA GLY A 119 -0.82 14.92 4.58
C GLY A 119 -0.13 15.50 3.34
N MET A 120 0.28 14.68 2.39
CA MET A 120 1.01 15.10 1.19
C MET A 120 0.62 14.34 -0.08
N SER A 121 -0.16 13.28 0.02
CA SER A 121 -0.57 12.45 -1.11
C SER A 121 -2.03 12.06 -1.00
N GLY A 122 -2.71 11.96 -2.13
CA GLY A 122 -4.03 11.36 -2.24
C GLY A 122 -3.98 9.85 -2.42
N GLN A 123 -2.78 9.25 -2.54
CA GLN A 123 -2.60 7.82 -2.72
C GLN A 123 -3.25 7.03 -1.59
N GLY A 124 -3.99 6.01 -1.96
CA GLY A 124 -4.52 5.03 -1.03
C GLY A 124 -4.17 3.60 -1.44
N PHE A 125 -4.65 2.65 -0.67
CA PHE A 125 -4.48 1.25 -0.99
C PHE A 125 -5.65 0.39 -0.53
N ASN A 126 -5.96 -0.60 -1.36
CA ASN A 126 -6.95 -1.62 -1.04
C ASN A 126 -6.26 -2.75 -0.29
N VAL A 127 -6.85 -3.17 0.83
CA VAL A 127 -6.35 -4.28 1.64
C VAL A 127 -7.18 -5.52 1.37
N PHE A 128 -6.49 -6.60 1.00
CA PHE A 128 -7.08 -7.90 0.74
C PHE A 128 -6.53 -8.96 1.72
N VAL A 129 -7.37 -9.89 2.09
CA VAL A 129 -6.98 -11.16 2.74
C VAL A 129 -7.04 -12.25 1.69
N ALA A 130 -5.95 -12.99 1.54
CA ALA A 130 -5.84 -14.14 0.67
C ALA A 130 -5.79 -15.42 1.50
N SER A 131 -6.60 -16.41 1.16
CA SER A 131 -6.61 -17.76 1.77
C SER A 131 -6.76 -18.84 0.71
N ASP A 132 -6.74 -20.11 1.15
CA ASP A 132 -6.75 -21.27 0.27
C ASP A 132 -5.60 -21.15 -0.75
N LEU A 133 -4.38 -20.97 -0.22
CA LEU A 133 -3.20 -20.63 -1.00
C LEU A 133 -2.64 -21.88 -1.69
N GLU A 134 -2.39 -21.74 -2.99
CA GLU A 134 -1.69 -22.74 -3.81
C GLU A 134 -0.30 -22.22 -4.18
N ALA A 135 0.71 -23.06 -4.01
CA ALA A 135 2.08 -22.70 -4.36
C ALA A 135 2.31 -22.78 -5.88
N GLY A 136 3.04 -21.81 -6.42
CA GLY A 136 3.49 -21.75 -7.81
C GLY A 136 4.88 -21.11 -7.88
N GLU A 137 5.28 -20.72 -9.07
CA GLU A 137 6.54 -19.97 -9.28
C GLU A 137 6.26 -18.47 -9.19
N ALA A 138 7.19 -17.74 -8.54
CA ALA A 138 7.17 -16.28 -8.51
C ALA A 138 7.70 -15.74 -9.86
N ASP A 139 7.11 -14.65 -10.34
CA ASP A 139 7.53 -13.96 -11.57
C ASP A 139 7.86 -12.50 -11.26
N ARG A 140 8.95 -12.32 -10.53
CA ARG A 140 9.37 -11.03 -9.97
C ARG A 140 9.87 -10.08 -11.02
N GLU A 141 9.50 -8.82 -10.89
CA GLU A 141 10.06 -7.74 -11.70
C GLU A 141 11.59 -7.61 -11.52
N PRO A 142 12.32 -6.98 -12.47
CA PRO A 142 13.78 -6.83 -12.34
C PRO A 142 14.24 -6.15 -11.06
N GLU A 143 13.45 -5.25 -10.51
CA GLU A 143 13.70 -4.52 -9.27
C GLU A 143 13.52 -5.38 -8.02
N GLU A 144 12.82 -6.52 -8.14
CA GLU A 144 12.43 -7.41 -7.04
C GLU A 144 13.25 -8.72 -7.00
N GLN A 145 14.26 -8.85 -7.85
CA GLN A 145 15.05 -10.08 -8.00
C GLN A 145 15.74 -10.52 -6.71
N ASP A 146 16.02 -9.62 -5.77
CA ASP A 146 16.63 -9.91 -4.47
C ASP A 146 15.62 -10.14 -3.35
N MET A 147 14.31 -10.08 -3.66
CA MET A 147 13.21 -10.29 -2.72
C MET A 147 13.25 -11.71 -2.14
N ARG A 148 12.99 -11.83 -0.85
CA ARG A 148 12.88 -13.08 -0.13
C ARG A 148 11.48 -13.26 0.39
N GLN A 149 10.95 -14.46 0.33
CA GLN A 149 9.67 -14.84 0.91
C GLN A 149 9.88 -15.70 2.15
N LYS A 150 9.00 -15.56 3.14
CA LYS A 150 8.97 -16.40 4.34
C LYS A 150 7.55 -16.50 4.89
N TRP A 151 7.15 -17.72 5.29
CA TRP A 151 6.02 -17.89 6.18
C TRP A 151 6.44 -17.60 7.63
N VAL A 152 5.61 -16.90 8.39
CA VAL A 152 5.81 -16.58 9.80
C VAL A 152 4.53 -16.81 10.58
N SER A 153 4.65 -17.33 11.81
CA SER A 153 3.51 -17.40 12.72
C SER A 153 3.04 -16.00 13.14
N ARG A 154 1.82 -15.86 13.66
CA ARG A 154 1.34 -14.59 14.24
C ARG A 154 2.23 -14.09 15.36
N GLU A 155 2.83 -15.00 16.16
CA GLU A 155 3.78 -14.62 17.21
C GLU A 155 5.08 -14.08 16.63
N GLU A 156 5.64 -14.76 15.63
CA GLU A 156 6.85 -14.29 14.93
C GLU A 156 6.62 -12.96 14.20
N PHE A 157 5.45 -12.76 13.58
CA PHE A 157 5.09 -11.46 12.99
C PHE A 157 5.17 -10.33 14.03
N ARG A 158 4.56 -10.54 15.21
CA ARG A 158 4.61 -9.56 16.31
C ARG A 158 6.03 -9.34 16.83
N ALA A 159 6.87 -10.38 16.86
CA ALA A 159 8.28 -10.24 17.21
C ALA A 159 9.03 -9.39 16.18
N LEU A 160 8.85 -9.64 14.88
CA LEU A 160 9.45 -8.85 13.81
C LEU A 160 9.05 -7.35 13.88
N VAL A 161 7.80 -7.06 14.28
CA VAL A 161 7.36 -5.67 14.53
C VAL A 161 8.11 -5.07 15.72
N ARG A 162 8.16 -5.76 16.87
CA ARG A 162 8.86 -5.26 18.08
C ARG A 162 10.35 -5.04 17.84
N ASP A 163 10.96 -5.89 17.03
CA ASP A 163 12.39 -5.85 16.71
C ASP A 163 12.72 -4.84 15.58
N GLY A 164 11.72 -4.11 15.06
CA GLY A 164 11.89 -3.13 13.99
C GLY A 164 12.29 -3.73 12.64
N ARG A 165 11.98 -5.00 12.42
CA ARG A 165 12.18 -5.71 11.15
C ARG A 165 10.99 -5.54 10.20
N ILE A 166 9.79 -5.27 10.74
CA ILE A 166 8.61 -4.78 10.05
C ILE A 166 8.40 -3.33 10.48
N THR A 167 8.58 -2.40 9.54
CA THR A 167 8.42 -0.95 9.79
C THR A 167 7.62 -0.27 8.69
N ASP A 168 7.08 -1.05 7.76
CA ASP A 168 6.17 -0.59 6.74
C ASP A 168 4.82 -0.23 7.38
N ASP A 169 4.41 1.04 7.25
CA ASP A 169 3.17 1.56 7.84
C ASP A 169 1.94 0.91 7.23
N SER A 170 1.97 0.62 5.93
CA SER A 170 0.88 -0.03 5.21
C SER A 170 0.65 -1.46 5.72
N THR A 171 1.73 -2.23 5.92
CA THR A 171 1.67 -3.58 6.52
C THR A 171 1.09 -3.55 7.93
N LEU A 172 1.52 -2.59 8.76
CA LEU A 172 1.02 -2.46 10.13
C LEU A 172 -0.45 -2.04 10.17
N ALA A 173 -0.85 -1.10 9.32
CA ALA A 173 -2.23 -0.66 9.20
C ALA A 173 -3.16 -1.78 8.67
N ALA A 174 -2.71 -2.54 7.67
CA ALA A 174 -3.44 -3.69 7.16
C ALA A 174 -3.60 -4.79 8.22
N TYR A 175 -2.55 -5.08 9.00
CA TYR A 175 -2.64 -6.02 10.11
C TYR A 175 -3.62 -5.54 11.19
N ALA A 176 -3.65 -4.23 11.49
CA ALA A 176 -4.62 -3.66 12.41
C ALA A 176 -6.06 -3.85 11.90
N LEU A 177 -6.33 -3.59 10.61
CA LEU A 177 -7.64 -3.86 10.01
C LEU A 177 -8.04 -5.33 10.17
N LEU A 178 -7.14 -6.25 9.84
CA LEU A 178 -7.42 -7.70 9.99
C LEU A 178 -7.80 -8.07 11.43
N THR A 179 -7.13 -7.46 12.42
CA THR A 179 -7.40 -7.77 13.84
C THR A 179 -8.68 -7.13 14.39
N MET A 180 -9.25 -6.17 13.67
CA MET A 180 -10.52 -5.52 14.01
C MET A 180 -11.73 -6.18 13.34
N GLU A 181 -11.50 -7.10 12.42
CA GLU A 181 -12.61 -7.87 11.85
C GLU A 181 -13.24 -8.77 12.92
N PRO A 182 -14.54 -8.88 12.97
CA PRO A 182 -15.19 -9.84 13.86
C PRO A 182 -14.71 -11.25 13.48
N ASP A 183 -14.37 -12.03 14.47
CA ASP A 183 -14.08 -13.46 14.32
C ASP A 183 -15.25 -14.10 13.56
N GLY A 184 -14.99 -14.61 12.35
CA GLY A 184 -15.96 -15.27 11.50
C GLY A 184 -16.24 -16.68 11.98
#